data_039b8025812f08fe568e6d2a4cafe7c3
#
_entry.id   039b8025812f08fe568e6d2a4cafe7c3
#
_cell.length_a   1.000
_cell.length_b   1.000
_cell.length_c   1.000
_cell.angle_alpha   90.00
_cell.angle_beta   90.00
_cell.angle_gamma   90.00
#
_symmetry.space_group_name_H-M   'P 1'
#
loop_
_entity.id
_entity.type
_entity.pdbx_description
1 polymer ?
#
loop_
_entity_poly.entity_id
_entity_poly.type
_entity_poly.pdbx_seq_one_letter_code
_entity_poly.pdbx_strand_id
1 'polypeptide(L)'
;HVGGDEAGKAAWKTCPKCQKRMQDEHLSNVDELQSYLIHRIELFLNAHGRKLLGWDEILQGGLAPNATVMSWRGEEGGIAAVRSGHQAIMTPGQYCYLDSYQDAPYSQPEAIGGYLPLEKVYSYNPVSDSLTVEQAKLVYGVQANLWAEYIPTPEHMEYMIYPRILALAEVAWSAPKRKSWTDFHNRALKAVD
;
A
#
# COMPACT_ATOMS: atom_id res chain seq x y z
N HIS A 1 -12.00 -2.26 -1.58
CA HIS A 1 -10.82 -2.80 -0.90
C HIS A 1 -11.24 -3.94 0.02
N VAL A 2 -10.56 -5.10 -0.02
CA VAL A 2 -10.93 -6.30 0.74
C VAL A 2 -9.94 -6.64 1.86
N GLY A 3 -8.94 -5.79 2.09
CA GLY A 3 -7.90 -6.08 3.08
C GLY A 3 -6.95 -7.15 2.58
N GLY A 4 -6.80 -8.23 3.34
CA GLY A 4 -5.94 -9.37 3.05
C GLY A 4 -4.63 -9.37 3.85
N ASP A 5 -4.37 -8.27 4.56
CA ASP A 5 -3.19 -8.05 5.38
C ASP A 5 -3.22 -8.84 6.68
N GLU A 6 -2.04 -9.22 7.13
CA GLU A 6 -1.74 -9.74 8.49
C GLU A 6 -2.64 -10.90 8.96
N ALA A 7 -3.24 -11.66 8.05
CA ALA A 7 -4.08 -12.80 8.39
C ALA A 7 -3.27 -13.92 9.04
N GLY A 8 -3.42 -14.10 10.35
CA GLY A 8 -2.76 -15.16 11.11
C GLY A 8 -3.28 -16.55 10.74
N LYS A 9 -2.48 -17.32 9.99
CA LYS A 9 -2.89 -18.61 9.42
C LYS A 9 -2.58 -19.83 10.30
N ALA A 10 -2.00 -19.63 11.48
CA ALA A 10 -1.59 -20.74 12.36
C ALA A 10 -2.77 -21.64 12.73
N ALA A 11 -3.90 -21.05 13.12
CA ALA A 11 -5.10 -21.78 13.47
C ALA A 11 -5.72 -22.54 12.27
N TRP A 12 -5.53 -22.09 11.05
CA TRP A 12 -6.08 -22.75 9.86
C TRP A 12 -5.42 -24.09 9.57
N LYS A 13 -4.17 -24.28 10.01
CA LYS A 13 -3.42 -25.54 9.86
C LYS A 13 -4.00 -26.70 10.66
N THR A 14 -4.73 -26.41 11.73
CA THR A 14 -5.29 -27.42 12.64
C THR A 14 -6.82 -27.38 12.72
N CYS A 15 -7.45 -26.35 12.16
CA CYS A 15 -8.90 -26.21 12.17
C CYS A 15 -9.56 -27.26 11.25
N PRO A 16 -10.44 -28.17 11.78
CA PRO A 16 -11.05 -29.20 10.97
C PRO A 16 -11.86 -28.66 9.79
N LYS A 17 -12.55 -27.54 9.95
CA LYS A 17 -13.33 -26.91 8.87
C LYS A 17 -12.43 -26.36 7.77
N CYS A 18 -11.28 -25.76 8.13
CA CYS A 18 -10.30 -25.26 7.18
C CYS A 18 -9.67 -26.41 6.40
N GLN A 19 -9.26 -27.47 7.10
CA GLN A 19 -8.67 -28.66 6.48
C GLN A 19 -9.67 -29.36 5.54
N LYS A 20 -10.92 -29.49 5.97
CA LYS A 20 -11.96 -30.02 5.10
C LYS A 20 -12.16 -29.17 3.85
N ARG A 21 -12.22 -27.84 3.98
CA ARG A 21 -12.33 -26.93 2.83
C ARG A 21 -11.16 -27.09 1.87
N MET A 22 -9.95 -27.18 2.42
CA MET A 22 -8.76 -27.39 1.59
C MET A 22 -8.82 -28.70 0.81
N GLN A 23 -9.30 -29.78 1.43
CA GLN A 23 -9.51 -31.07 0.76
C GLN A 23 -10.58 -30.97 -0.33
N ASP A 24 -11.73 -30.40 -0.01
CA ASP A 24 -12.87 -30.28 -0.93
C ASP A 24 -12.53 -29.44 -2.18
N GLU A 25 -11.69 -28.42 -2.02
CA GLU A 25 -11.27 -27.47 -3.08
C GLU A 25 -9.89 -27.79 -3.68
N HIS A 26 -9.26 -28.91 -3.27
CA HIS A 26 -7.93 -29.35 -3.73
C HIS A 26 -6.81 -28.32 -3.50
N LEU A 27 -6.87 -27.61 -2.35
CA LEU A 27 -5.87 -26.63 -1.97
C LEU A 27 -4.72 -27.27 -1.21
N SER A 28 -3.48 -26.92 -1.57
CA SER A 28 -2.28 -27.57 -1.05
C SER A 28 -1.81 -27.02 0.29
N ASN A 29 -2.16 -25.76 0.61
CA ASN A 29 -1.69 -25.07 1.81
C ASN A 29 -2.64 -23.93 2.22
N VAL A 30 -2.37 -23.33 3.39
CA VAL A 30 -3.21 -22.25 3.95
C VAL A 30 -3.12 -20.93 3.18
N ASP A 31 -2.07 -20.71 2.39
CA ASP A 31 -1.98 -19.52 1.54
C ASP A 31 -2.94 -19.65 0.35
N GLU A 32 -3.07 -20.86 -0.21
CA GLU A 32 -4.08 -21.15 -1.23
C GLU A 32 -5.52 -21.08 -0.65
N LEU A 33 -5.71 -21.39 0.64
CA LEU A 33 -7.01 -21.19 1.29
C LEU A 33 -7.37 -19.70 1.39
N GLN A 34 -6.40 -18.82 1.68
CA GLN A 34 -6.61 -17.37 1.61
C GLN A 34 -6.93 -16.92 0.18
N SER A 35 -6.13 -17.35 -0.79
CA SER A 35 -6.35 -17.04 -2.22
C SER A 35 -7.75 -17.51 -2.69
N TYR A 36 -8.17 -18.69 -2.29
CA TYR A 36 -9.52 -19.20 -2.57
C TYR A 36 -10.62 -18.26 -2.06
N LEU A 37 -10.50 -17.75 -0.82
CA LEU A 37 -11.45 -16.79 -0.27
C LEU A 37 -11.44 -15.47 -1.09
N ILE A 38 -10.26 -14.92 -1.36
CA ILE A 38 -10.12 -13.68 -2.14
C ILE A 38 -10.71 -13.84 -3.54
N HIS A 39 -10.46 -14.98 -4.20
CA HIS A 39 -11.04 -15.27 -5.52
C HIS A 39 -12.57 -15.32 -5.49
N ARG A 40 -13.16 -15.95 -4.48
CA ARG A 40 -14.63 -15.95 -4.32
C ARG A 40 -15.21 -14.56 -4.13
N ILE A 41 -14.51 -13.71 -3.36
CA ILE A 41 -14.91 -12.31 -3.16
C ILE A 41 -14.78 -11.55 -4.50
N GLU A 42 -13.71 -11.79 -5.26
CA GLU A 42 -13.53 -11.18 -6.58
C GLU A 42 -14.68 -11.54 -7.53
N LEU A 43 -15.06 -12.81 -7.63
CA LEU A 43 -16.19 -13.24 -8.46
C LEU A 43 -17.49 -12.52 -8.09
N PHE A 44 -17.75 -12.38 -6.78
CA PHE A 44 -18.90 -11.63 -6.29
C PHE A 44 -18.83 -10.15 -6.71
N LEU A 45 -17.70 -9.49 -6.51
CA LEU A 45 -17.52 -8.09 -6.86
C LEU A 45 -17.64 -7.86 -8.37
N ASN A 46 -17.03 -8.73 -9.18
CA ASN A 46 -17.10 -8.65 -10.64
C ASN A 46 -18.53 -8.80 -11.15
N ALA A 47 -19.32 -9.70 -10.55
CA ALA A 47 -20.74 -9.86 -10.88
C ALA A 47 -21.58 -8.60 -10.57
N HIS A 48 -21.07 -7.73 -9.69
CA HIS A 48 -21.68 -6.43 -9.34
C HIS A 48 -20.98 -5.23 -10.04
N GLY A 49 -20.18 -5.49 -11.07
CA GLY A 49 -19.48 -4.43 -11.84
C GLY A 49 -18.38 -3.70 -11.06
N ARG A 50 -17.77 -4.36 -10.09
CA ARG A 50 -16.67 -3.82 -9.28
C ARG A 50 -15.41 -4.67 -9.44
N LYS A 51 -14.24 -4.04 -9.35
CA LYS A 51 -12.93 -4.71 -9.30
C LYS A 51 -12.48 -4.84 -7.85
N LEU A 52 -11.74 -5.91 -7.57
CA LEU A 52 -11.14 -6.14 -6.25
C LEU A 52 -9.81 -5.39 -6.14
N LEU A 53 -9.58 -4.82 -4.98
CA LEU A 53 -8.31 -4.26 -4.53
C LEU A 53 -7.98 -4.84 -3.15
N GLY A 54 -6.74 -5.26 -2.92
CA GLY A 54 -6.28 -5.75 -1.62
C GLY A 54 -4.81 -5.43 -1.37
N TRP A 55 -4.40 -5.54 -0.11
CA TRP A 55 -3.00 -5.41 0.27
C TRP A 55 -2.16 -6.51 -0.38
N ASP A 56 -0.85 -6.32 -0.44
CA ASP A 56 0.04 -7.20 -1.22
C ASP A 56 0.11 -8.66 -0.72
N GLU A 57 -0.44 -8.98 0.46
CA GLU A 57 -0.63 -10.36 0.92
C GLU A 57 -1.62 -11.16 0.07
N ILE A 58 -2.49 -10.50 -0.72
CA ILE A 58 -3.36 -11.22 -1.66
C ILE A 58 -2.60 -11.93 -2.80
N LEU A 59 -1.30 -11.63 -2.95
CA LEU A 59 -0.40 -12.39 -3.83
C LEU A 59 -0.13 -13.81 -3.34
N GLN A 60 -0.25 -14.05 -2.02
CA GLN A 60 0.06 -15.34 -1.41
C GLN A 60 -0.96 -16.40 -1.85
N GLY A 61 -0.46 -17.57 -2.28
CA GLY A 61 -1.28 -18.68 -2.74
C GLY A 61 -1.90 -18.50 -4.13
N GLY A 62 -1.58 -17.39 -4.82
CA GLY A 62 -2.08 -17.06 -6.16
C GLY A 62 -3.01 -15.85 -6.18
N LEU A 63 -2.73 -14.91 -7.08
CA LEU A 63 -3.51 -13.70 -7.23
C LEU A 63 -4.80 -13.95 -8.03
N ALA A 64 -5.91 -13.40 -7.56
CA ALA A 64 -7.18 -13.43 -8.29
C ALA A 64 -7.06 -12.67 -9.64
N PRO A 65 -7.68 -13.16 -10.75
CA PRO A 65 -7.35 -12.77 -12.12
C PRO A 65 -7.48 -11.28 -12.44
N ASN A 66 -8.41 -10.56 -11.81
CA ASN A 66 -8.65 -9.13 -12.09
C ASN A 66 -8.31 -8.23 -10.89
N ALA A 67 -7.64 -8.77 -9.87
CA ALA A 67 -7.30 -8.03 -8.67
C ALA A 67 -6.24 -6.97 -8.92
N THR A 68 -6.38 -5.82 -8.24
CA THR A 68 -5.35 -4.79 -8.11
C THR A 68 -4.64 -4.98 -6.78
N VAL A 69 -3.34 -4.86 -6.77
CA VAL A 69 -2.51 -5.02 -5.57
C VAL A 69 -2.10 -3.68 -5.01
N MET A 70 -2.32 -3.48 -3.71
CA MET A 70 -1.80 -2.32 -2.97
C MET A 70 -0.56 -2.74 -2.20
N SER A 71 0.62 -2.25 -2.63
CA SER A 71 1.93 -2.66 -2.11
C SER A 71 2.34 -1.77 -0.94
N TRP A 72 2.28 -2.31 0.30
CA TRP A 72 2.57 -1.55 1.51
C TRP A 72 3.83 -2.01 2.26
N ARG A 73 4.16 -3.32 2.22
CA ARG A 73 5.34 -3.89 2.90
C ARG A 73 6.67 -3.53 2.24
N GLY A 74 6.61 -2.83 1.12
CA GLY A 74 7.71 -2.42 0.27
C GLY A 74 7.22 -2.25 -1.15
N GLU A 75 8.12 -2.25 -2.12
CA GLU A 75 7.78 -2.11 -3.53
C GLU A 75 7.63 -3.46 -4.25
N GLU A 76 8.15 -4.52 -3.66
CA GLU A 76 8.28 -5.85 -4.25
C GLU A 76 6.92 -6.45 -4.64
N GLY A 77 5.91 -6.27 -3.77
CA GLY A 77 4.54 -6.74 -4.04
C GLY A 77 3.94 -6.08 -5.29
N GLY A 78 4.09 -4.76 -5.40
CA GLY A 78 3.64 -4.02 -6.58
C GLY A 78 4.40 -4.41 -7.84
N ILE A 79 5.73 -4.55 -7.75
CA ILE A 79 6.58 -5.01 -8.85
C ILE A 79 6.16 -6.42 -9.31
N ALA A 80 5.92 -7.34 -8.37
CA ALA A 80 5.46 -8.69 -8.69
C ALA A 80 4.09 -8.67 -9.38
N ALA A 81 3.16 -7.87 -8.90
CA ALA A 81 1.84 -7.71 -9.50
C ALA A 81 1.92 -7.21 -10.95
N VAL A 82 2.66 -6.12 -11.22
CA VAL A 82 2.75 -5.58 -12.58
C VAL A 82 3.52 -6.50 -13.53
N ARG A 83 4.51 -7.24 -13.04
CA ARG A 83 5.20 -8.27 -13.84
C ARG A 83 4.30 -9.44 -14.24
N SER A 84 3.28 -9.72 -13.44
CA SER A 84 2.25 -10.73 -13.75
C SER A 84 1.05 -10.16 -14.53
N GLY A 85 1.10 -8.88 -14.94
CA GLY A 85 0.06 -8.24 -15.76
C GLY A 85 -1.07 -7.59 -14.95
N HIS A 86 -0.95 -7.48 -13.64
CA HIS A 86 -1.93 -6.84 -12.77
C HIS A 86 -1.61 -5.37 -12.50
N GLN A 87 -2.63 -4.58 -12.19
CA GLN A 87 -2.45 -3.21 -11.73
C GLN A 87 -1.91 -3.19 -10.29
N ALA A 88 -1.09 -2.20 -9.96
CA ALA A 88 -0.63 -1.96 -8.60
C ALA A 88 -0.81 -0.50 -8.18
N ILE A 89 -1.13 -0.28 -6.91
CA ILE A 89 -1.05 1.01 -6.22
C ILE A 89 0.11 0.93 -5.26
N MET A 90 1.02 1.90 -5.35
CA MET A 90 2.23 1.92 -4.52
C MET A 90 1.98 2.73 -3.26
N THR A 91 2.13 2.08 -2.11
CA THR A 91 1.96 2.71 -0.79
C THR A 91 2.97 2.17 0.23
N PRO A 92 4.27 2.01 -0.15
CA PRO A 92 5.26 1.41 0.74
C PRO A 92 5.46 2.25 2.00
N GLY A 93 5.46 1.57 3.15
CA GLY A 93 5.49 2.22 4.46
C GLY A 93 6.65 3.19 4.66
N GLN A 94 7.82 2.88 4.06
CA GLN A 94 9.00 3.74 4.14
C GLN A 94 8.89 5.09 3.41
N TYR A 95 7.82 5.32 2.63
CA TYR A 95 7.58 6.57 1.90
C TYR A 95 6.17 7.15 2.06
N CYS A 96 5.20 6.30 2.40
CA CYS A 96 3.77 6.64 2.27
C CYS A 96 2.99 6.58 3.59
N TYR A 97 3.60 6.13 4.72
CA TYR A 97 2.92 6.00 6.00
C TYR A 97 3.11 7.28 6.83
N LEU A 98 2.13 8.16 6.74
CA LEU A 98 2.15 9.49 7.38
C LEU A 98 1.83 9.44 8.88
N ASP A 99 1.60 8.27 9.46
CA ASP A 99 1.50 7.99 10.88
C ASP A 99 2.86 7.85 11.58
N SER A 100 3.97 7.80 10.80
CA SER A 100 5.34 7.84 11.32
C SER A 100 5.77 9.25 11.77
N TYR A 101 6.72 9.35 12.71
CA TYR A 101 7.30 10.61 13.14
C TYR A 101 7.89 11.41 11.97
N GLN A 102 7.64 12.72 11.96
CA GLN A 102 8.21 13.64 10.95
C GLN A 102 9.62 14.09 11.29
N ASP A 103 9.94 14.14 12.58
CA ASP A 103 11.24 14.57 13.13
C ASP A 103 11.55 13.74 14.39
N ALA A 104 12.55 14.13 15.14
CA ALA A 104 13.00 13.43 16.35
C ALA A 104 11.84 13.26 17.35
N PRO A 105 11.56 12.04 17.84
CA PRO A 105 10.35 11.73 18.62
C PRO A 105 10.16 12.61 19.86
N TYR A 106 11.25 13.04 20.52
CA TYR A 106 11.18 13.87 21.72
C TYR A 106 10.64 15.31 21.47
N SER A 107 10.60 15.74 20.20
CA SER A 107 10.11 17.06 19.80
C SER A 107 8.74 17.01 19.11
N GLN A 108 8.14 15.84 19.02
CA GLN A 108 6.94 15.60 18.22
C GLN A 108 5.78 15.11 19.10
N PRO A 109 4.51 15.33 18.69
CA PRO A 109 3.38 14.60 19.25
C PRO A 109 3.60 13.08 19.14
N GLU A 110 2.98 12.30 20.04
CA GLU A 110 3.09 10.84 20.01
C GLU A 110 2.63 10.27 18.67
N ALA A 111 3.39 9.31 18.15
CA ALA A 111 3.09 8.58 16.93
C ALA A 111 3.36 7.08 17.12
N ILE A 112 2.91 6.24 16.19
CA ILE A 112 3.11 4.77 16.25
C ILE A 112 4.60 4.36 16.26
N GLY A 113 5.47 5.25 15.81
CA GLY A 113 6.91 5.00 15.65
C GLY A 113 7.39 5.36 14.25
N GLY A 114 8.50 4.76 13.84
CA GLY A 114 9.09 5.04 12.53
C GLY A 114 9.69 6.44 12.41
N TYR A 115 10.22 6.75 11.23
CA TYR A 115 10.74 8.08 10.91
C TYR A 115 10.56 8.34 9.41
N LEU A 116 9.73 9.29 9.07
CA LEU A 116 9.42 9.64 7.68
C LEU A 116 9.40 11.17 7.50
N PRO A 117 10.56 11.81 7.31
CA PRO A 117 10.63 13.24 7.08
C PRO A 117 10.13 13.62 5.67
N LEU A 118 9.77 14.89 5.51
CA LEU A 118 9.26 15.47 4.27
C LEU A 118 10.12 15.14 3.04
N GLU A 119 11.43 15.29 3.16
CA GLU A 119 12.39 15.01 2.08
C GLU A 119 12.35 13.55 1.63
N LYS A 120 12.17 12.63 2.58
CA LYS A 120 12.07 11.19 2.29
C LYS A 120 10.82 10.88 1.48
N VAL A 121 9.67 11.45 1.83
CA VAL A 121 8.44 11.32 1.03
C VAL A 121 8.66 11.87 -0.38
N TYR A 122 9.25 13.05 -0.50
CA TYR A 122 9.51 13.69 -1.79
C TYR A 122 10.49 12.90 -2.67
N SER A 123 11.45 12.19 -2.06
CA SER A 123 12.43 11.40 -2.79
C SER A 123 11.84 10.18 -3.50
N TYR A 124 10.62 9.78 -3.14
CA TYR A 124 10.01 8.57 -3.66
C TYR A 124 9.81 8.61 -5.18
N ASN A 125 10.09 7.49 -5.84
CA ASN A 125 9.73 7.23 -7.23
C ASN A 125 8.87 5.95 -7.29
N PRO A 126 7.54 6.06 -7.52
CA PRO A 126 6.65 4.90 -7.47
C PRO A 126 6.82 3.92 -8.64
N VAL A 127 7.49 4.35 -9.70
CA VAL A 127 7.76 3.51 -10.87
C VAL A 127 9.21 3.04 -10.81
N SER A 128 9.43 1.78 -10.43
CA SER A 128 10.77 1.20 -10.34
C SER A 128 11.45 1.18 -11.71
N ASP A 129 12.74 1.53 -11.74
CA ASP A 129 13.58 1.44 -12.94
C ASP A 129 13.78 -0.01 -13.45
N SER A 130 13.40 -1.00 -12.64
CA SER A 130 13.43 -2.43 -13.02
C SER A 130 12.24 -2.86 -13.89
N LEU A 131 11.25 -1.98 -14.09
CA LEU A 131 10.06 -2.26 -14.89
C LEU A 131 10.27 -1.86 -16.35
N THR A 132 9.71 -2.64 -17.26
CA THR A 132 9.60 -2.23 -18.67
C THR A 132 8.58 -1.09 -18.83
N VAL A 133 8.60 -0.40 -19.96
CA VAL A 133 7.65 0.68 -20.27
C VAL A 133 6.18 0.19 -20.20
N GLU A 134 5.92 -1.04 -20.64
CA GLU A 134 4.57 -1.62 -20.60
C GLU A 134 4.16 -1.97 -19.17
N GLN A 135 5.07 -2.53 -18.36
CA GLN A 135 4.83 -2.81 -16.95
C GLN A 135 4.60 -1.52 -16.15
N ALA A 136 5.37 -0.47 -16.41
CA ALA A 136 5.22 0.83 -15.76
C ALA A 136 3.81 1.42 -15.91
N LYS A 137 3.11 1.15 -17.02
CA LYS A 137 1.71 1.57 -17.24
C LYS A 137 0.72 0.89 -16.29
N LEU A 138 1.09 -0.23 -15.68
CA LEU A 138 0.28 -0.94 -14.71
C LEU A 138 0.43 -0.41 -13.28
N VAL A 139 1.42 0.46 -13.02
CA VAL A 139 1.49 1.24 -11.79
C VAL A 139 0.42 2.34 -11.86
N TYR A 140 -0.69 2.12 -11.14
CA TYR A 140 -1.90 2.93 -11.24
C TYR A 140 -1.78 4.26 -10.47
N GLY A 141 -0.88 4.32 -9.51
CA GLY A 141 -0.59 5.51 -8.72
C GLY A 141 0.03 5.21 -7.38
N VAL A 142 -0.01 6.21 -6.50
CA VAL A 142 0.45 6.16 -5.13
C VAL A 142 -0.67 6.51 -4.16
N GLN A 143 -0.55 6.05 -2.91
CA GLN A 143 -1.45 6.42 -1.83
C GLN A 143 -0.65 6.69 -0.57
N ALA A 144 -1.05 7.73 0.19
CA ALA A 144 -0.62 7.89 1.58
C ALA A 144 -1.56 7.11 2.50
N ASN A 145 -1.01 6.53 3.56
CA ASN A 145 -1.75 5.95 4.66
C ASN A 145 -1.53 6.76 5.94
N LEU A 146 -2.59 6.92 6.72
CA LEU A 146 -2.56 7.55 8.02
C LEU A 146 -3.40 6.71 8.98
N TRP A 147 -2.76 5.80 9.70
CA TRP A 147 -3.40 4.96 10.69
C TRP A 147 -3.56 5.73 11.99
N ALA A 148 -4.72 5.61 12.62
CA ALA A 148 -5.13 6.55 13.65
C ALA A 148 -4.96 6.05 15.08
N GLU A 149 -4.21 4.97 15.32
CA GLU A 149 -4.01 4.40 16.65
C GLU A 149 -3.44 5.41 17.67
N TYR A 150 -2.63 6.35 17.20
CA TYR A 150 -1.98 7.38 18.00
C TYR A 150 -2.41 8.81 17.60
N ILE A 151 -3.50 8.96 16.86
CA ILE A 151 -3.99 10.25 16.35
C ILE A 151 -5.37 10.55 16.94
N PRO A 152 -5.43 11.16 18.13
CA PRO A 152 -6.68 11.32 18.87
C PRO A 152 -7.55 12.49 18.43
N THR A 153 -7.01 13.46 17.67
CA THR A 153 -7.75 14.68 17.29
C THR A 153 -7.55 15.06 15.82
N PRO A 154 -8.47 15.84 15.22
CA PRO A 154 -8.31 16.37 13.87
C PRO A 154 -7.05 17.23 13.70
N GLU A 155 -6.69 18.05 14.69
CA GLU A 155 -5.50 18.91 14.65
C GLU A 155 -4.22 18.05 14.60
N HIS A 156 -4.20 16.94 15.36
CA HIS A 156 -3.08 15.99 15.28
C HIS A 156 -3.03 15.30 13.91
N MET A 157 -4.18 14.98 13.34
CA MET A 157 -4.27 14.42 11.98
C MET A 157 -3.69 15.39 10.95
N GLU A 158 -4.08 16.66 10.98
CA GLU A 158 -3.55 17.70 10.09
C GLU A 158 -2.03 17.86 10.26
N TYR A 159 -1.55 17.90 11.50
CA TYR A 159 -0.12 17.92 11.81
C TYR A 159 0.63 16.74 11.17
N MET A 160 0.09 15.53 11.28
CA MET A 160 0.73 14.34 10.73
C MET A 160 0.70 14.30 9.19
N ILE A 161 -0.33 14.85 8.57
CA ILE A 161 -0.48 14.87 7.10
C ILE A 161 0.42 15.94 6.48
N TYR A 162 0.39 17.17 7.01
CA TYR A 162 1.08 18.30 6.41
C TYR A 162 2.49 18.49 6.99
N PRO A 163 3.47 18.91 6.13
CA PRO A 163 3.36 19.14 4.69
C PRO A 163 3.59 17.89 3.82
N ARG A 164 3.75 16.69 4.39
CA ARG A 164 4.16 15.47 3.69
C ARG A 164 3.20 15.06 2.57
N ILE A 165 1.90 15.31 2.71
CA ILE A 165 0.93 15.01 1.65
C ILE A 165 1.17 15.85 0.39
N LEU A 166 1.68 17.08 0.53
CA LEU A 166 2.04 17.92 -0.60
C LEU A 166 3.20 17.31 -1.39
N ALA A 167 4.17 16.69 -0.68
CA ALA A 167 5.27 15.97 -1.31
C ALA A 167 4.77 14.76 -2.10
N LEU A 168 3.89 13.96 -1.51
CA LEU A 168 3.33 12.80 -2.21
C LEU A 168 2.45 13.20 -3.39
N ALA A 169 1.71 14.31 -3.27
CA ALA A 169 0.95 14.86 -4.40
C ALA A 169 1.86 15.23 -5.56
N GLU A 170 2.99 15.89 -5.31
CA GLU A 170 3.95 16.21 -6.39
C GLU A 170 4.61 14.95 -6.96
N VAL A 171 4.93 13.96 -6.13
CA VAL A 171 5.40 12.64 -6.58
C VAL A 171 4.40 11.98 -7.52
N ALA A 172 3.11 12.07 -7.21
CA ALA A 172 2.04 11.46 -8.01
C ALA A 172 1.80 12.15 -9.36
N TRP A 173 1.94 13.47 -9.41
CA TRP A 173 1.53 14.27 -10.56
C TRP A 173 2.68 14.83 -11.40
N SER A 174 3.93 14.72 -10.92
CA SER A 174 5.09 15.28 -11.62
C SER A 174 5.98 14.18 -12.18
N ALA A 175 6.45 14.36 -13.41
CA ALA A 175 7.46 13.47 -13.96
C ALA A 175 8.73 13.53 -13.10
N PRO A 176 9.40 12.40 -12.80
CA PRO A 176 10.58 12.36 -11.93
C PRO A 176 11.68 13.36 -12.30
N LYS A 177 11.89 13.57 -13.62
CA LYS A 177 12.89 14.52 -14.15
C LYS A 177 12.57 15.99 -13.88
N ARG A 178 11.33 16.33 -13.47
CA ARG A 178 10.90 17.70 -13.14
C ARG A 178 10.95 18.00 -11.65
N LYS A 179 11.20 17.00 -10.82
CA LYS A 179 11.26 17.16 -9.36
C LYS A 179 12.51 17.97 -8.98
N SER A 180 12.32 18.96 -8.12
CA SER A 180 13.38 19.78 -7.53
C SER A 180 13.07 19.96 -6.05
N TRP A 181 13.88 19.37 -5.19
CA TRP A 181 13.69 19.49 -3.74
C TRP A 181 13.66 20.94 -3.26
N THR A 182 14.62 21.77 -3.70
CA THR A 182 14.71 23.18 -3.29
C THR A 182 13.46 23.97 -3.69
N ASP A 183 12.98 23.78 -4.92
CA ASP A 183 11.77 24.46 -5.40
C ASP A 183 10.54 23.99 -4.64
N PHE A 184 10.36 22.67 -4.52
CA PHE A 184 9.24 22.08 -3.78
C PHE A 184 9.25 22.56 -2.31
N HIS A 185 10.36 22.48 -1.61
CA HIS A 185 10.49 22.86 -0.21
C HIS A 185 10.06 24.32 0.01
N ASN A 186 10.51 25.24 -0.85
CA ASN A 186 10.13 26.66 -0.78
C ASN A 186 8.63 26.89 -1.01
N ARG A 187 8.00 26.09 -1.88
CA ARG A 187 6.54 26.15 -2.12
C ARG A 187 5.75 25.52 -0.96
N ALA A 188 6.23 24.42 -0.42
CA ALA A 188 5.58 23.73 0.71
C ALA A 188 5.56 24.62 1.97
N LEU A 189 6.66 25.30 2.29
CA LEU A 189 6.70 26.24 3.41
C LEU A 189 5.65 27.35 3.27
N LYS A 190 5.49 27.93 2.07
CA LYS A 190 4.49 28.98 1.82
C LYS A 190 3.04 28.47 1.83
N ALA A 191 2.83 27.18 1.70
CA ALA A 191 1.49 26.61 1.65
C ALA A 191 0.95 26.21 3.04
N VAL A 192 1.83 26.17 4.05
CA VAL A 192 1.46 25.83 5.44
C VAL A 192 1.52 27.04 6.38
N ASP A 193 2.01 28.21 5.90
CA ASP A 193 1.91 29.52 6.57
C ASP A 193 0.49 30.12 6.39
#